data_92a229813840a531824f012f587815b1
#
_entry.id   92a229813840a531824f012f587815b1
#
_cell.length_a   1.000
_cell.length_b   1.000
_cell.length_c   1.000
_cell.angle_alpha   90.00
_cell.angle_beta   90.00
_cell.angle_gamma   90.00
#
_symmetry.space_group_name_H-M   'P 1'
#
loop_
_entity.id
_entity.type
_entity.pdbx_description
1 polymer ?
#
loop_
_entity_poly.entity_id
_entity_poly.type
_entity_poly.pdbx_seq_one_letter_code
_entity_poly.pdbx_strand_id
1 'polypeptide(L)'
;MWQLSRDDLDTLAVGAALLGSGGGGQPYWFRALAVHAFGDRARIPIHDVDDLPADMLAVSTGLVGSLLSFHERSPQGSEFTRAVGRVLREYPDASACVGNYESAGANIFAALVVAASGTLPVVDCDGMGRALSWLDQTTYDVAGVSIAPFVCTDSYGRTVLYEGIRGRTAEQFIRAAAVEMGGWCAFAGYPMTVARLRTAGIPGTIRRALDLGRTVENADARTVVDALVERHGARRVATGRVADTQWRRIRDGGIGSVVIRASDASVVRVEARNEFLLALVDGEIAACTPEIICLMRTRDGRPLQAESVLAVGTEVDVVALPAPPRWEDSGFNDKVTPAAFGITGV
;
A
#
# COMPACT_ATOMS: atom_id res chain seq x y z
N MET A 1 -0.98 -22.47 1.57
CA MET A 1 -2.36 -21.89 1.65
C MET A 1 -2.78 -21.72 3.11
N TRP A 2 -3.39 -20.61 3.47
CA TRP A 2 -3.92 -20.31 4.79
C TRP A 2 -5.28 -19.60 4.69
N GLN A 3 -5.98 -19.42 5.82
CA GLN A 3 -7.32 -18.83 5.85
C GLN A 3 -7.27 -17.47 6.52
N LEU A 4 -7.80 -16.46 5.85
CA LEU A 4 -8.06 -15.15 6.43
C LEU A 4 -9.50 -15.14 6.93
N SER A 5 -9.68 -14.89 8.23
CA SER A 5 -11.01 -14.80 8.80
C SER A 5 -11.57 -13.38 8.65
N ARG A 6 -12.90 -13.27 8.72
CA ARG A 6 -13.58 -11.97 8.75
C ARG A 6 -13.14 -11.14 9.97
N ASP A 7 -12.85 -11.81 11.09
CA ASP A 7 -12.42 -11.17 12.33
C ASP A 7 -10.98 -10.62 12.24
N ASP A 8 -10.15 -11.17 11.33
CA ASP A 8 -8.80 -10.66 11.08
C ASP A 8 -8.78 -9.31 10.32
N LEU A 9 -9.92 -8.86 9.75
CA LEU A 9 -9.93 -7.67 8.88
C LEU A 9 -9.62 -6.36 9.64
N ASP A 10 -9.96 -6.26 10.92
CA ASP A 10 -9.61 -5.12 11.76
C ASP A 10 -8.10 -5.08 12.01
N THR A 11 -7.54 -6.21 12.40
CA THR A 11 -6.11 -6.40 12.61
C THR A 11 -5.31 -6.15 11.33
N LEU A 12 -5.82 -6.65 10.20
CA LEU A 12 -5.24 -6.43 8.88
C LEU A 12 -5.18 -4.93 8.54
N ALA A 13 -6.24 -4.17 8.87
CA ALA A 13 -6.27 -2.72 8.64
C ALA A 13 -5.19 -1.97 9.43
N VAL A 14 -4.90 -2.41 10.66
CA VAL A 14 -3.83 -1.82 11.49
C VAL A 14 -2.46 -2.04 10.85
N GLY A 15 -2.16 -3.26 10.43
CA GLY A 15 -0.89 -3.56 9.77
C GLY A 15 -0.76 -2.90 8.39
N ALA A 16 -1.85 -2.82 7.63
CA ALA A 16 -1.89 -2.10 6.37
C ALA A 16 -1.61 -0.59 6.54
N ALA A 17 -2.06 0.00 7.65
CA ALA A 17 -1.75 1.40 7.98
C ALA A 17 -0.25 1.61 8.25
N LEU A 18 0.43 0.64 8.90
CA LEU A 18 1.89 0.67 9.06
C LEU A 18 2.60 0.58 7.71
N LEU A 19 2.25 -0.43 6.89
CA LEU A 19 2.82 -0.59 5.55
C LEU A 19 2.49 0.59 4.61
N GLY A 20 1.44 1.34 4.93
CA GLY A 20 1.07 2.59 4.28
C GLY A 20 2.11 3.70 4.44
N SER A 21 2.96 3.64 5.47
CA SER A 21 3.99 4.68 5.71
C SER A 21 3.41 6.09 5.69
N GLY A 22 2.24 6.28 6.29
CA GLY A 22 1.50 7.55 6.27
C GLY A 22 0.65 7.81 5.03
N GLY A 23 0.77 7.01 3.96
CA GLY A 23 -0.01 7.08 2.72
C GLY A 23 -0.82 5.82 2.44
N GLY A 24 -1.04 5.51 1.16
CA GLY A 24 -1.79 4.32 0.71
C GLY A 24 -3.29 4.34 1.00
N GLY A 25 -3.82 5.43 1.53
CA GLY A 25 -5.23 5.59 1.88
C GLY A 25 -5.63 5.01 3.23
N GLN A 26 -6.83 5.39 3.68
CA GLN A 26 -7.38 4.97 4.97
C GLN A 26 -7.88 3.52 4.92
N PRO A 27 -7.19 2.55 5.52
CA PRO A 27 -7.57 1.13 5.41
C PRO A 27 -8.92 0.84 6.09
N TYR A 28 -9.29 1.58 7.12
CA TYR A 28 -10.53 1.33 7.89
C TYR A 28 -11.81 1.48 7.06
N TRP A 29 -11.83 2.37 6.05
CA TRP A 29 -12.96 2.52 5.14
C TRP A 29 -13.10 1.29 4.23
N PHE A 30 -11.99 0.82 3.68
CA PHE A 30 -11.96 -0.35 2.80
C PHE A 30 -12.15 -1.66 3.56
N ARG A 31 -11.78 -1.70 4.85
CA ARG A 31 -12.15 -2.79 5.73
C ARG A 31 -13.68 -2.97 5.77
N ALA A 32 -14.44 -1.89 5.91
CA ALA A 32 -15.91 -1.97 5.90
C ALA A 32 -16.44 -2.55 4.59
N LEU A 33 -15.85 -2.17 3.45
CA LEU A 33 -16.16 -2.76 2.15
C LEU A 33 -15.85 -4.26 2.10
N ALA A 34 -14.68 -4.66 2.61
CA ALA A 34 -14.30 -6.08 2.68
C ALA A 34 -15.24 -6.87 3.59
N VAL A 35 -15.58 -6.35 4.76
CA VAL A 35 -16.58 -6.95 5.68
C VAL A 35 -17.92 -7.19 4.98
N HIS A 36 -18.38 -6.19 4.20
CA HIS A 36 -19.61 -6.33 3.41
C HIS A 36 -19.47 -7.36 2.31
N ALA A 37 -18.34 -7.38 1.59
CA ALA A 37 -18.08 -8.35 0.53
C ALA A 37 -17.98 -9.80 1.04
N PHE A 38 -17.45 -10.01 2.25
CA PHE A 38 -17.43 -11.33 2.87
C PHE A 38 -18.84 -11.87 3.11
N GLY A 39 -19.85 -11.01 3.35
CA GLY A 39 -21.20 -11.44 3.64
C GLY A 39 -21.26 -12.44 4.79
N ASP A 40 -21.85 -13.61 4.55
CA ASP A 40 -21.94 -14.72 5.53
C ASP A 40 -20.68 -15.61 5.57
N ARG A 41 -19.69 -15.35 4.74
CA ARG A 41 -18.44 -16.12 4.74
C ARG A 41 -17.61 -15.77 5.96
N ALA A 42 -17.29 -16.77 6.75
CA ALA A 42 -16.42 -16.59 7.91
C ALA A 42 -14.95 -16.44 7.52
N ARG A 43 -14.54 -17.03 6.37
CA ARG A 43 -13.14 -17.10 5.94
C ARG A 43 -13.02 -17.13 4.41
N ILE A 44 -11.88 -16.67 3.90
CA ILE A 44 -11.45 -16.87 2.52
C ILE A 44 -10.04 -17.48 2.48
N PRO A 45 -9.75 -18.37 1.51
CA PRO A 45 -8.41 -18.92 1.34
C PRO A 45 -7.48 -17.89 0.72
N ILE A 46 -6.29 -17.80 1.30
CA ILE A 46 -5.17 -17.03 0.78
C ILE A 46 -4.06 -18.02 0.38
N HIS A 47 -3.59 -17.93 -0.83
CA HIS A 47 -2.58 -18.83 -1.36
C HIS A 47 -1.20 -18.18 -1.32
N ASP A 48 -0.23 -18.90 -0.82
CA ASP A 48 1.18 -18.52 -1.03
C ASP A 48 1.48 -18.68 -2.52
N VAL A 49 2.38 -17.87 -3.07
CA VAL A 49 2.65 -17.87 -4.52
C VAL A 49 3.14 -19.23 -5.02
N ASP A 50 3.79 -20.03 -4.15
CA ASP A 50 4.31 -21.35 -4.47
C ASP A 50 3.23 -22.46 -4.47
N ASP A 51 2.07 -22.19 -3.89
CA ASP A 51 0.94 -23.14 -3.89
C ASP A 51 0.16 -23.17 -5.22
N LEU A 52 0.37 -22.17 -6.08
CA LEU A 52 -0.38 -21.99 -7.32
C LEU A 52 0.36 -22.56 -8.53
N PRO A 53 -0.36 -23.08 -9.55
CA PRO A 53 0.25 -23.53 -10.80
C PRO A 53 1.10 -22.44 -11.47
N ALA A 54 2.25 -22.83 -12.00
CA ALA A 54 3.22 -21.89 -12.58
C ALA A 54 2.69 -21.12 -13.80
N ASP A 55 1.80 -21.74 -14.56
CA ASP A 55 1.15 -21.20 -15.77
C ASP A 55 -0.14 -20.44 -15.50
N MET A 56 -0.67 -20.48 -14.27
CA MET A 56 -1.84 -19.70 -13.87
C MET A 56 -1.58 -18.21 -14.06
N LEU A 57 -2.57 -17.49 -14.58
CA LEU A 57 -2.51 -16.05 -14.76
C LEU A 57 -2.76 -15.31 -13.45
N ALA A 58 -1.83 -14.52 -12.99
CA ALA A 58 -2.01 -13.59 -11.89
C ALA A 58 -2.36 -12.20 -12.42
N VAL A 59 -3.38 -11.54 -11.85
CA VAL A 59 -3.77 -10.18 -12.16
C VAL A 59 -3.74 -9.36 -10.88
N SER A 60 -3.06 -8.23 -10.89
CA SER A 60 -3.03 -7.30 -9.76
C SER A 60 -4.19 -6.33 -9.81
N THR A 61 -4.81 -6.04 -8.66
CA THR A 61 -5.90 -5.08 -8.54
C THR A 61 -5.66 -4.09 -7.41
N GLY A 62 -6.26 -2.93 -7.54
CA GLY A 62 -6.16 -1.84 -6.58
C GLY A 62 -7.03 -0.66 -6.97
N LEU A 63 -6.79 0.46 -6.34
CA LEU A 63 -7.43 1.73 -6.66
C LEU A 63 -6.38 2.83 -6.83
N VAL A 64 -6.72 3.81 -7.62
CA VAL A 64 -5.93 5.01 -7.86
C VAL A 64 -6.81 6.24 -7.80
N GLY A 65 -6.31 7.32 -7.22
CA GLY A 65 -7.01 8.61 -7.17
C GLY A 65 -6.88 9.33 -5.85
N SER A 66 -7.71 10.34 -5.66
CA SER A 66 -7.74 11.18 -4.47
C SER A 66 -8.55 10.54 -3.35
N LEU A 67 -7.95 10.45 -2.17
CA LEU A 67 -8.62 9.94 -0.96
C LEU A 67 -9.86 10.76 -0.56
N LEU A 68 -9.89 12.05 -0.84
CA LEU A 68 -11.06 12.89 -0.57
C LEU A 68 -12.26 12.49 -1.43
N SER A 69 -12.02 12.09 -2.67
CA SER A 69 -13.08 11.67 -3.57
C SER A 69 -13.76 10.38 -3.12
N PHE A 70 -13.08 9.55 -2.30
CA PHE A 70 -13.69 8.37 -1.69
C PHE A 70 -14.76 8.73 -0.65
N HIS A 71 -14.62 9.84 0.06
CA HIS A 71 -15.63 10.28 1.02
C HIS A 71 -16.92 10.74 0.33
N GLU A 72 -16.78 11.34 -0.86
CA GLU A 72 -17.92 11.80 -1.64
C GLU A 72 -18.57 10.66 -2.41
N ARG A 73 -17.77 9.67 -2.82
CA ARG A 73 -18.19 8.58 -3.68
C ARG A 73 -17.50 7.27 -3.28
N SER A 74 -18.06 6.61 -2.26
CA SER A 74 -17.50 5.37 -1.73
C SER A 74 -17.57 4.23 -2.76
N PRO A 75 -16.51 3.40 -2.88
CA PRO A 75 -16.54 2.20 -3.70
C PRO A 75 -17.57 1.19 -3.19
N GLN A 76 -18.16 0.45 -4.12
CA GLN A 76 -19.15 -0.60 -3.85
C GLN A 76 -18.55 -2.03 -3.93
N GLY A 77 -17.33 -2.16 -4.46
CA GLY A 77 -16.63 -3.41 -4.67
C GLY A 77 -16.78 -4.00 -6.08
N SER A 78 -17.89 -3.75 -6.74
CA SER A 78 -18.13 -4.23 -8.11
C SER A 78 -17.17 -3.64 -9.14
N GLU A 79 -16.58 -2.49 -8.86
CA GLU A 79 -15.59 -1.82 -9.70
C GLU A 79 -14.33 -2.69 -9.85
N PHE A 80 -13.84 -3.27 -8.74
CA PHE A 80 -12.68 -4.18 -8.75
C PHE A 80 -12.96 -5.45 -9.55
N THR A 81 -14.11 -6.08 -9.31
CA THR A 81 -14.52 -7.30 -10.02
C THR A 81 -14.67 -7.05 -11.53
N ARG A 82 -15.22 -5.90 -11.92
CA ARG A 82 -15.34 -5.50 -13.32
C ARG A 82 -13.99 -5.25 -13.97
N ALA A 83 -13.09 -4.54 -13.28
CA ALA A 83 -11.75 -4.27 -13.80
C ALA A 83 -10.98 -5.58 -14.04
N VAL A 84 -10.93 -6.47 -13.04
CA VAL A 84 -10.30 -7.79 -13.16
C VAL A 84 -10.98 -8.62 -14.27
N GLY A 85 -12.30 -8.73 -14.26
CA GLY A 85 -13.03 -9.46 -15.29
C GLY A 85 -12.80 -8.91 -16.70
N ARG A 86 -12.58 -7.61 -16.86
CA ARG A 86 -12.26 -7.01 -18.17
C ARG A 86 -10.84 -7.39 -18.62
N VAL A 87 -9.85 -7.43 -17.73
CA VAL A 87 -8.50 -7.93 -18.08
C VAL A 87 -8.56 -9.41 -18.46
N LEU A 88 -9.30 -10.24 -17.73
CA LEU A 88 -9.41 -11.67 -17.99
C LEU A 88 -10.03 -12.01 -19.35
N ARG A 89 -10.82 -11.11 -19.94
CA ARG A 89 -11.35 -11.30 -21.31
C ARG A 89 -10.27 -11.33 -22.38
N GLU A 90 -9.10 -10.77 -22.10
CA GLU A 90 -7.94 -10.86 -23.00
C GLU A 90 -7.24 -12.24 -22.92
N TYR A 91 -7.62 -13.07 -21.92
CA TYR A 91 -7.03 -14.37 -21.62
C TYR A 91 -8.13 -15.44 -21.38
N PRO A 92 -8.99 -15.72 -22.39
CA PRO A 92 -10.22 -16.50 -22.18
C PRO A 92 -9.99 -17.95 -21.69
N ASP A 93 -8.84 -18.53 -22.04
CA ASP A 93 -8.52 -19.94 -21.69
C ASP A 93 -7.64 -20.06 -20.43
N ALA A 94 -7.25 -18.95 -19.80
CA ALA A 94 -6.35 -18.98 -18.66
C ALA A 94 -7.12 -19.24 -17.37
N SER A 95 -6.63 -20.19 -16.56
CA SER A 95 -6.95 -20.21 -15.13
C SER A 95 -6.29 -19.00 -14.47
N ALA A 96 -6.98 -18.35 -13.52
CA ALA A 96 -6.48 -17.09 -13.00
C ALA A 96 -6.58 -16.99 -11.47
N CYS A 97 -5.71 -16.17 -10.89
CA CYS A 97 -5.75 -15.69 -9.51
C CYS A 97 -5.67 -14.17 -9.47
N VAL A 98 -6.06 -13.59 -8.34
CA VAL A 98 -5.96 -12.16 -8.10
C VAL A 98 -5.02 -11.85 -6.95
N GLY A 99 -4.15 -10.85 -7.10
CA GLY A 99 -3.30 -10.31 -6.04
C GLY A 99 -3.57 -8.82 -5.83
N ASN A 100 -3.13 -8.31 -4.70
CA ASN A 100 -3.10 -6.86 -4.51
C ASN A 100 -1.98 -6.25 -5.38
N TYR A 101 -2.21 -5.04 -5.84
CA TYR A 101 -1.16 -4.22 -6.43
C TYR A 101 -0.12 -3.82 -5.37
N GLU A 102 -0.63 -3.41 -4.19
CA GLU A 102 0.12 -3.19 -2.96
C GLU A 102 -0.71 -3.68 -1.77
N SER A 103 -0.12 -4.38 -0.84
CA SER A 103 -0.78 -4.85 0.38
C SER A 103 -0.59 -3.84 1.52
N ALA A 104 -0.83 -2.56 1.23
CA ALA A 104 -0.68 -1.44 2.14
C ALA A 104 -1.89 -0.50 2.04
N GLY A 105 -2.16 0.24 3.12
CA GLY A 105 -3.29 1.17 3.16
C GLY A 105 -4.62 0.52 2.74
N ALA A 106 -5.38 1.24 1.94
CA ALA A 106 -6.68 0.80 1.43
C ALA A 106 -6.58 -0.38 0.45
N ASN A 107 -5.50 -0.44 -0.33
CA ASN A 107 -5.34 -1.40 -1.43
C ASN A 107 -5.25 -2.86 -0.98
N ILE A 108 -4.87 -3.13 0.27
CA ILE A 108 -4.82 -4.50 0.81
C ILE A 108 -6.16 -5.24 0.73
N PHE A 109 -7.26 -4.50 0.69
CA PHE A 109 -8.60 -5.08 0.63
C PHE A 109 -9.09 -5.35 -0.80
N ALA A 110 -8.43 -4.83 -1.83
CA ALA A 110 -8.92 -4.90 -3.21
C ALA A 110 -9.07 -6.34 -3.72
N ALA A 111 -8.02 -7.15 -3.61
CA ALA A 111 -8.06 -8.56 -4.00
C ALA A 111 -9.03 -9.39 -3.13
N LEU A 112 -9.15 -9.05 -1.84
CA LEU A 112 -10.07 -9.69 -0.91
C LEU A 112 -11.53 -9.46 -1.32
N VAL A 113 -11.88 -8.24 -1.75
CA VAL A 113 -13.21 -7.90 -2.27
C VAL A 113 -13.52 -8.69 -3.54
N VAL A 114 -12.57 -8.82 -4.47
CA VAL A 114 -12.74 -9.63 -5.68
C VAL A 114 -12.95 -11.10 -5.32
N ALA A 115 -12.13 -11.68 -4.44
CA ALA A 115 -12.22 -13.07 -4.02
C ALA A 115 -13.51 -13.38 -3.28
N ALA A 116 -14.01 -12.44 -2.49
CA ALA A 116 -15.28 -12.58 -1.79
C ALA A 116 -16.49 -12.74 -2.73
N SER A 117 -16.38 -12.30 -4.00
CA SER A 117 -17.36 -12.62 -5.03
C SER A 117 -17.36 -14.11 -5.44
N GLY A 118 -16.34 -14.87 -5.03
CA GLY A 118 -16.27 -16.32 -5.18
C GLY A 118 -15.69 -16.81 -6.50
N THR A 119 -15.09 -15.94 -7.29
CA THR A 119 -14.65 -16.27 -8.65
C THR A 119 -13.18 -16.62 -8.79
N LEU A 120 -12.31 -16.06 -7.92
CA LEU A 120 -10.86 -16.17 -8.05
C LEU A 120 -10.17 -16.44 -6.71
N PRO A 121 -9.12 -17.30 -6.67
CA PRO A 121 -8.24 -17.41 -5.51
C PRO A 121 -7.39 -16.15 -5.33
N VAL A 122 -7.11 -15.78 -4.06
CA VAL A 122 -6.16 -14.71 -3.73
C VAL A 122 -4.76 -15.27 -3.62
N VAL A 123 -3.79 -14.60 -4.26
CA VAL A 123 -2.38 -14.85 -4.05
C VAL A 123 -1.76 -13.82 -3.10
N ASP A 124 -1.03 -14.27 -2.08
CA ASP A 124 -0.31 -13.43 -1.13
C ASP A 124 1.05 -12.99 -1.72
N CYS A 125 0.96 -12.07 -2.67
CA CYS A 125 2.12 -11.49 -3.34
C CYS A 125 1.71 -10.16 -3.97
N ASP A 126 2.52 -9.12 -3.82
CA ASP A 126 2.29 -7.83 -4.48
C ASP A 126 3.56 -7.26 -5.12
N GLY A 127 3.47 -6.07 -5.70
CA GLY A 127 4.58 -5.42 -6.40
C GLY A 127 5.30 -4.33 -5.62
N MET A 128 4.90 -4.05 -4.38
CA MET A 128 5.43 -2.91 -3.63
C MET A 128 5.92 -3.26 -2.22
N GLY A 129 5.18 -4.10 -1.47
CA GLY A 129 5.46 -4.45 -0.09
C GLY A 129 5.29 -3.30 0.92
N ARG A 130 4.95 -2.12 0.44
CA ARG A 130 4.63 -0.88 1.14
C ARG A 130 3.84 0.05 0.22
N ALA A 131 3.23 1.13 0.73
CA ALA A 131 2.67 2.14 -0.16
C ALA A 131 3.76 3.01 -0.80
N LEU A 132 3.57 3.28 -2.10
CA LEU A 132 4.39 4.17 -2.92
C LEU A 132 3.49 5.02 -3.82
N SER A 133 3.95 6.23 -4.17
CA SER A 133 3.11 7.26 -4.75
C SER A 133 2.68 7.01 -6.20
N TRP A 134 3.43 6.20 -6.96
CA TRP A 134 3.21 6.04 -8.40
C TRP A 134 3.05 4.59 -8.85
N LEU A 135 2.20 4.38 -9.85
CA LEU A 135 1.87 3.07 -10.39
C LEU A 135 3.05 2.34 -11.06
N ASP A 136 4.08 3.05 -11.46
CA ASP A 136 5.30 2.46 -12.01
C ASP A 136 6.38 2.15 -10.96
N GLN A 137 6.11 2.44 -9.70
CA GLN A 137 7.00 2.10 -8.58
C GLN A 137 6.71 0.69 -8.05
N THR A 138 6.77 -0.28 -8.93
CA THR A 138 6.60 -1.70 -8.59
C THR A 138 7.82 -2.50 -8.96
N THR A 139 8.07 -3.55 -8.20
CA THR A 139 9.06 -4.58 -8.55
C THR A 139 8.70 -5.27 -9.88
N TYR A 140 7.42 -5.28 -10.25
CA TYR A 140 6.94 -5.77 -11.55
C TYR A 140 7.51 -4.95 -12.71
N ASP A 141 7.41 -3.61 -12.63
CA ASP A 141 7.90 -2.71 -13.67
C ASP A 141 9.42 -2.78 -13.79
N VAL A 142 10.14 -2.82 -12.66
CA VAL A 142 11.61 -3.02 -12.65
C VAL A 142 11.99 -4.35 -13.26
N ALA A 143 11.24 -5.41 -12.98
CA ALA A 143 11.45 -6.73 -13.60
C ALA A 143 11.03 -6.79 -15.09
N GLY A 144 10.52 -5.69 -15.68
CA GLY A 144 10.11 -5.63 -17.08
C GLY A 144 8.75 -6.27 -17.38
N VAL A 145 7.91 -6.49 -16.35
CA VAL A 145 6.51 -6.93 -16.56
C VAL A 145 5.68 -5.78 -17.11
N SER A 146 4.90 -6.03 -18.15
CA SER A 146 4.00 -5.02 -18.72
C SER A 146 2.86 -4.72 -17.75
N ILE A 147 2.59 -3.43 -17.51
CA ILE A 147 1.41 -3.01 -16.78
C ILE A 147 0.12 -3.29 -17.58
N ALA A 148 0.20 -3.27 -18.93
CA ALA A 148 -0.93 -3.46 -19.84
C ALA A 148 -1.09 -4.94 -20.26
N PRO A 149 -2.35 -5.38 -20.55
CA PRO A 149 -3.58 -4.60 -20.55
C PRO A 149 -3.93 -4.09 -19.14
N PHE A 150 -4.26 -2.80 -19.04
CA PHE A 150 -4.63 -2.15 -17.79
C PHE A 150 -6.04 -1.57 -17.89
N VAL A 151 -6.86 -1.84 -16.92
CA VAL A 151 -8.28 -1.47 -16.92
C VAL A 151 -8.58 -0.57 -15.73
N CYS A 152 -9.19 0.58 -16.00
CA CYS A 152 -9.80 1.44 -15.00
C CYS A 152 -11.33 1.28 -15.05
N THR A 153 -11.96 1.20 -13.87
CA THR A 153 -13.43 1.16 -13.75
C THR A 153 -13.88 2.07 -12.62
N ASP A 154 -14.85 2.94 -12.90
CA ASP A 154 -15.42 3.83 -11.89
C ASP A 154 -16.69 3.27 -11.21
N SER A 155 -17.20 4.01 -10.23
CA SER A 155 -18.41 3.66 -9.48
C SER A 155 -19.70 3.60 -10.32
N TYR A 156 -19.70 4.15 -11.54
CA TYR A 156 -20.82 4.05 -12.49
C TYR A 156 -20.67 2.88 -13.46
N GLY A 157 -19.57 2.11 -13.36
CA GLY A 157 -19.26 0.99 -14.26
C GLY A 157 -18.67 1.41 -15.60
N ARG A 158 -18.31 2.70 -15.77
CA ARG A 158 -17.57 3.14 -16.96
C ARG A 158 -16.17 2.56 -16.90
N THR A 159 -15.72 2.04 -18.04
CA THR A 159 -14.46 1.28 -18.12
C THR A 159 -13.59 1.81 -19.22
N VAL A 160 -12.30 1.99 -18.94
CA VAL A 160 -11.26 2.32 -19.91
C VAL A 160 -10.22 1.21 -19.90
N LEU A 161 -9.90 0.69 -21.08
CA LEU A 161 -8.80 -0.26 -21.28
C LEU A 161 -7.62 0.48 -21.93
N TYR A 162 -6.45 0.28 -21.36
CA TYR A 162 -5.19 0.77 -21.90
C TYR A 162 -4.32 -0.38 -22.39
N GLU A 163 -3.80 -0.20 -23.60
CA GLU A 163 -2.83 -1.09 -24.23
C GLU A 163 -1.59 -0.28 -24.63
N GLY A 164 -0.45 -0.94 -24.73
CA GLY A 164 0.79 -0.31 -25.21
C GLY A 164 1.40 0.75 -24.28
N ILE A 165 0.88 0.93 -23.08
CA ILE A 165 1.39 1.89 -22.09
C ILE A 165 2.44 1.25 -21.20
N ARG A 166 3.43 2.03 -20.73
CA ARG A 166 4.52 1.58 -19.84
C ARG A 166 5.01 2.71 -18.95
N GLY A 167 5.56 2.34 -17.80
CA GLY A 167 6.29 3.21 -16.89
C GLY A 167 5.55 4.50 -16.56
N ARG A 168 6.27 5.60 -16.54
CA ARG A 168 5.73 6.93 -16.16
C ARG A 168 4.62 7.43 -17.10
N THR A 169 4.64 7.04 -18.37
CA THR A 169 3.55 7.39 -19.29
C THR A 169 2.25 6.71 -18.91
N ALA A 170 2.32 5.43 -18.47
CA ALA A 170 1.14 4.72 -17.98
C ALA A 170 0.56 5.43 -16.74
N GLU A 171 1.40 5.79 -15.77
CA GLU A 171 0.98 6.56 -14.59
C GLU A 171 0.20 7.83 -14.98
N GLN A 172 0.73 8.61 -15.92
CA GLN A 172 0.10 9.86 -16.36
C GLN A 172 -1.28 9.65 -16.99
N PHE A 173 -1.43 8.66 -17.89
CA PHE A 173 -2.70 8.36 -18.52
C PHE A 173 -3.73 7.82 -17.54
N ILE A 174 -3.32 6.91 -16.66
CA ILE A 174 -4.20 6.30 -15.67
C ILE A 174 -4.66 7.36 -14.65
N ARG A 175 -3.75 8.23 -14.22
CA ARG A 175 -4.08 9.34 -13.30
C ARG A 175 -5.04 10.33 -13.92
N ALA A 176 -4.88 10.64 -15.21
CA ALA A 176 -5.82 11.48 -15.93
C ALA A 176 -7.22 10.84 -16.01
N ALA A 177 -7.30 9.54 -16.30
CA ALA A 177 -8.57 8.82 -16.28
C ALA A 177 -9.23 8.86 -14.90
N ALA A 178 -8.48 8.65 -13.83
CA ALA A 178 -9.02 8.70 -12.48
C ALA A 178 -9.66 10.07 -12.17
N VAL A 179 -9.06 11.18 -12.63
CA VAL A 179 -9.63 12.53 -12.51
C VAL A 179 -10.96 12.61 -13.27
N GLU A 180 -11.00 12.20 -14.53
CA GLU A 180 -12.21 12.23 -15.37
C GLU A 180 -13.31 11.26 -14.89
N MET A 181 -12.92 10.20 -14.19
CA MET A 181 -13.81 9.25 -13.53
C MET A 181 -14.35 9.76 -12.17
N GLY A 182 -14.09 11.03 -11.85
CA GLY A 182 -14.60 11.69 -10.64
C GLY A 182 -13.68 11.59 -9.44
N GLY A 183 -12.37 11.54 -9.71
CA GLY A 183 -11.31 11.65 -8.71
C GLY A 183 -10.68 10.33 -8.29
N TRP A 184 -11.29 9.17 -8.63
CA TRP A 184 -10.73 7.85 -8.37
C TRP A 184 -11.33 6.78 -9.30
N CYS A 185 -10.60 5.68 -9.46
CA CYS A 185 -11.11 4.46 -10.08
C CYS A 185 -10.48 3.21 -9.45
N ALA A 186 -11.20 2.09 -9.48
CA ALA A 186 -10.62 0.77 -9.30
C ALA A 186 -9.87 0.38 -10.58
N PHE A 187 -8.83 -0.44 -10.44
CA PHE A 187 -8.09 -0.92 -11.59
C PHE A 187 -7.71 -2.40 -11.49
N ALA A 188 -7.35 -2.96 -12.64
CA ALA A 188 -6.65 -4.24 -12.77
C ALA A 188 -5.56 -4.13 -13.84
N GLY A 189 -4.41 -4.75 -13.59
CA GLY A 189 -3.27 -4.70 -14.50
C GLY A 189 -2.15 -5.66 -14.11
N TYR A 190 -0.98 -5.50 -14.72
CA TYR A 190 0.17 -6.39 -14.55
C TYR A 190 -0.20 -7.88 -14.70
N PRO A 191 -0.91 -8.29 -15.79
CA PRO A 191 -1.17 -9.69 -16.01
C PRO A 191 0.14 -10.43 -16.29
N MET A 192 0.40 -11.48 -15.52
CA MET A 192 1.61 -12.29 -15.66
C MET A 192 1.35 -13.72 -15.19
N THR A 193 2.18 -14.68 -15.61
CA THR A 193 2.11 -16.02 -15.05
C THR A 193 2.56 -16.04 -13.58
N VAL A 194 2.07 -16.99 -12.80
CA VAL A 194 2.53 -17.19 -11.41
C VAL A 194 4.03 -17.46 -11.38
N ALA A 195 4.58 -18.18 -12.37
CA ALA A 195 6.03 -18.35 -12.51
C ALA A 195 6.77 -17.00 -12.57
N ARG A 196 6.22 -16.04 -13.30
CA ARG A 196 6.78 -14.68 -13.38
C ARG A 196 6.57 -13.91 -12.09
N LEU A 197 5.40 -14.05 -11.46
CA LEU A 197 5.09 -13.40 -10.19
C LEU A 197 6.08 -13.79 -9.09
N ARG A 198 6.49 -15.08 -9.01
CA ARG A 198 7.50 -15.57 -8.04
C ARG A 198 8.83 -14.81 -8.14
N THR A 199 9.22 -14.43 -9.35
CA THR A 199 10.50 -13.74 -9.59
C THR A 199 10.39 -12.22 -9.57
N ALA A 200 9.23 -11.66 -9.87
CA ALA A 200 9.01 -10.23 -9.97
C ALA A 200 8.35 -9.63 -8.73
N GLY A 201 7.62 -10.41 -7.95
CA GLY A 201 6.81 -9.94 -6.83
C GLY A 201 7.50 -10.03 -5.47
N ILE A 202 6.79 -9.55 -4.48
CA ILE A 202 7.13 -9.61 -3.05
C ILE A 202 6.10 -10.53 -2.39
N PRO A 203 6.48 -11.77 -2.02
CA PRO A 203 5.57 -12.72 -1.41
C PRO A 203 5.27 -12.41 0.06
N GLY A 204 4.12 -12.88 0.56
CA GLY A 204 3.77 -12.84 1.98
C GLY A 204 3.37 -11.46 2.51
N THR A 205 2.96 -10.53 1.66
CA THR A 205 2.68 -9.14 2.04
C THR A 205 1.38 -8.99 2.83
N ILE A 206 0.35 -9.78 2.54
CA ILE A 206 -0.90 -9.82 3.33
C ILE A 206 -0.60 -10.42 4.71
N ARG A 207 0.16 -11.52 4.77
CA ARG A 207 0.59 -12.14 6.02
C ARG A 207 1.41 -11.17 6.87
N ARG A 208 2.37 -10.46 6.25
CA ARG A 208 3.19 -9.43 6.93
C ARG A 208 2.31 -8.35 7.55
N ALA A 209 1.32 -7.84 6.81
CA ALA A 209 0.40 -6.84 7.31
C ALA A 209 -0.40 -7.38 8.52
N LEU A 210 -0.92 -8.60 8.42
CA LEU A 210 -1.66 -9.23 9.51
C LEU A 210 -0.80 -9.41 10.76
N ASP A 211 0.45 -9.86 10.62
CA ASP A 211 1.37 -10.06 11.74
C ASP A 211 1.81 -8.74 12.40
N LEU A 212 2.03 -7.68 11.61
CA LEU A 212 2.23 -6.32 12.12
C LEU A 212 1.02 -5.83 12.91
N GLY A 213 -0.18 -6.01 12.37
CA GLY A 213 -1.41 -5.64 13.04
C GLY A 213 -1.60 -6.36 14.37
N ARG A 214 -1.37 -7.67 14.41
CA ARG A 214 -1.41 -8.48 15.65
C ARG A 214 -0.41 -7.99 16.68
N THR A 215 0.78 -7.61 16.25
CA THR A 215 1.79 -7.07 17.17
C THR A 215 1.32 -5.76 17.81
N VAL A 216 0.72 -4.86 17.01
CA VAL A 216 0.19 -3.60 17.53
C VAL A 216 -1.01 -3.81 18.47
N GLU A 217 -1.91 -4.74 18.14
CA GLU A 217 -3.12 -4.97 18.94
C GLU A 217 -2.87 -5.73 20.25
N ASN A 218 -1.84 -6.57 20.27
CA ASN A 218 -1.47 -7.35 21.46
C ASN A 218 -0.50 -6.62 22.40
N ALA A 219 -0.03 -5.44 22.04
CA ALA A 219 0.88 -4.63 22.84
C ALA A 219 0.16 -3.41 23.45
N ASP A 220 0.59 -2.99 24.63
CA ASP A 220 0.18 -1.71 25.20
C ASP A 220 0.81 -0.55 24.41
N ALA A 221 0.18 0.62 24.43
CA ALA A 221 0.66 1.81 23.74
C ALA A 221 2.11 2.19 24.09
N ARG A 222 2.58 1.86 25.30
CA ARG A 222 3.96 2.14 25.75
C ARG A 222 4.99 1.14 25.26
N THR A 223 4.58 -0.07 24.93
CA THR A 223 5.47 -1.20 24.56
C THR A 223 5.34 -1.60 23.09
N VAL A 224 4.39 -1.02 22.35
CA VAL A 224 4.13 -1.38 20.96
C VAL A 224 5.36 -1.20 20.07
N VAL A 225 6.12 -0.13 20.25
CA VAL A 225 7.32 0.11 19.44
C VAL A 225 8.40 -0.92 19.76
N ASP A 226 8.58 -1.27 21.06
CA ASP A 226 9.54 -2.29 21.46
C ASP A 226 9.14 -3.67 20.92
N ALA A 227 7.84 -3.99 20.90
CA ALA A 227 7.32 -5.21 20.26
C ALA A 227 7.57 -5.24 18.75
N LEU A 228 7.44 -4.10 18.05
CA LEU A 228 7.77 -3.98 16.63
C LEU A 228 9.29 -4.15 16.39
N VAL A 229 10.12 -3.60 17.26
CA VAL A 229 11.59 -3.79 17.21
C VAL A 229 11.95 -5.26 17.38
N GLU A 230 11.42 -5.93 18.39
CA GLU A 230 11.74 -7.32 18.71
C GLU A 230 11.28 -8.30 17.64
N ARG A 231 10.05 -8.13 17.13
CA ARG A 231 9.39 -9.11 16.27
C ARG A 231 9.57 -8.86 14.77
N HIS A 232 9.73 -7.59 14.39
CA HIS A 232 9.74 -7.19 12.97
C HIS A 232 11.02 -6.46 12.55
N GLY A 233 12.02 -6.39 13.42
CA GLY A 233 13.28 -5.71 13.12
C GLY A 233 13.12 -4.21 12.91
N ALA A 234 12.06 -3.62 13.43
CA ALA A 234 11.90 -2.17 13.41
C ALA A 234 12.98 -1.49 14.26
N ARG A 235 13.18 -0.20 14.05
CA ARG A 235 14.01 0.63 14.94
C ARG A 235 13.26 1.89 15.30
N ARG A 236 13.36 2.29 16.56
CA ARG A 236 12.89 3.58 17.03
C ARG A 236 13.90 4.64 16.62
N VAL A 237 13.49 5.57 15.74
CA VAL A 237 14.32 6.70 15.28
C VAL A 237 14.32 7.80 16.35
N ALA A 238 13.15 8.14 16.89
CA ALA A 238 13.01 9.13 17.94
C ALA A 238 11.63 9.00 18.62
N THR A 239 11.53 9.56 19.81
CA THR A 239 10.27 9.83 20.51
C THR A 239 10.21 11.32 20.80
N GLY A 240 9.09 11.98 20.50
CA GLY A 240 9.00 13.42 20.72
C GLY A 240 7.61 13.99 20.45
N ARG A 241 7.57 15.30 20.33
CA ARG A 241 6.33 16.04 20.13
C ARG A 241 6.39 16.83 18.82
N VAL A 242 5.33 16.75 18.04
CA VAL A 242 5.18 17.53 16.80
C VAL A 242 5.27 19.02 17.13
N ALA A 243 6.26 19.69 16.55
CA ALA A 243 6.54 21.11 16.74
C ALA A 243 6.00 21.97 15.59
N ASP A 244 6.02 21.43 14.36
CA ASP A 244 5.50 22.09 13.16
C ASP A 244 5.08 21.05 12.11
N THR A 245 4.15 21.44 11.27
CA THR A 245 3.71 20.65 10.11
C THR A 245 3.46 21.55 8.93
N GLN A 246 4.03 21.18 7.80
CA GLN A 246 3.78 21.86 6.53
C GLN A 246 3.22 20.84 5.54
N TRP A 247 2.08 21.16 4.94
CA TRP A 247 1.46 20.29 3.96
C TRP A 247 0.91 21.10 2.80
N ARG A 248 1.27 20.71 1.59
CA ARG A 248 0.80 21.32 0.36
C ARG A 248 0.27 20.27 -0.59
N ARG A 249 -0.93 20.48 -1.09
CA ARG A 249 -1.46 19.68 -2.19
C ARG A 249 -0.80 20.03 -3.50
N ILE A 250 -0.51 19.01 -4.27
CA ILE A 250 -0.01 19.09 -5.63
C ILE A 250 -0.91 18.22 -6.51
N ARG A 251 -0.72 18.29 -7.84
CA ARG A 251 -1.53 17.54 -8.82
C ARG A 251 -1.57 16.03 -8.50
N ASP A 252 -0.45 15.46 -8.06
CA ASP A 252 -0.28 14.02 -7.86
C ASP A 252 -0.29 13.64 -6.36
N GLY A 253 -1.03 14.38 -5.51
CA GLY A 253 -1.16 14.10 -4.09
C GLY A 253 -0.73 15.23 -3.16
N GLY A 254 0.01 14.91 -2.10
CA GLY A 254 0.50 15.86 -1.11
C GLY A 254 2.01 15.82 -0.91
N ILE A 255 2.61 16.98 -0.73
CA ILE A 255 4.00 17.13 -0.27
C ILE A 255 3.99 17.84 1.06
N GLY A 256 4.79 17.37 2.00
CA GLY A 256 4.89 18.04 3.29
C GLY A 256 6.04 17.56 4.13
N SER A 257 6.19 18.22 5.26
CA SER A 257 7.15 17.86 6.28
C SER A 257 6.53 17.95 7.67
N VAL A 258 7.01 17.13 8.57
CA VAL A 258 6.68 17.14 9.99
C VAL A 258 7.96 17.37 10.76
N VAL A 259 7.98 18.40 11.59
CA VAL A 259 9.10 18.68 12.50
C VAL A 259 8.72 18.22 13.90
N ILE A 260 9.55 17.39 14.50
CA ILE A 260 9.34 16.81 15.82
C ILE A 260 10.52 17.25 16.71
N ARG A 261 10.20 17.77 17.89
CA ARG A 261 11.20 17.98 18.94
C ARG A 261 11.27 16.72 19.78
N ALA A 262 12.37 16.02 19.65
CA ALA A 262 12.59 14.77 20.37
C ALA A 262 12.85 14.99 21.87
N SER A 263 12.66 13.94 22.65
CA SER A 263 12.80 13.97 24.12
C SER A 263 14.24 14.21 24.57
N ASP A 264 15.23 13.88 23.73
CA ASP A 264 16.65 14.15 23.93
C ASP A 264 17.11 15.53 23.43
N ALA A 265 16.15 16.38 23.07
CA ALA A 265 16.31 17.72 22.50
C ALA A 265 16.77 17.77 21.03
N SER A 266 17.01 16.64 20.36
CA SER A 266 17.28 16.61 18.93
C SER A 266 16.06 17.05 18.12
N VAL A 267 16.28 17.48 16.87
CA VAL A 267 15.24 17.89 15.94
C VAL A 267 15.10 16.82 14.86
N VAL A 268 13.92 16.20 14.80
CA VAL A 268 13.60 15.24 13.76
C VAL A 268 12.74 15.92 12.71
N ARG A 269 13.12 15.77 11.43
CA ARG A 269 12.32 16.20 10.30
C ARG A 269 11.96 15.01 9.43
N VAL A 270 10.66 14.83 9.19
CA VAL A 270 10.13 13.76 8.35
C VAL A 270 9.55 14.38 7.09
N GLU A 271 10.13 14.04 5.94
CA GLU A 271 9.66 14.46 4.61
C GLU A 271 8.66 13.45 4.05
N ALA A 272 7.62 13.96 3.43
CA ALA A 272 6.57 13.16 2.86
C ALA A 272 6.18 13.60 1.44
N ARG A 273 5.86 12.61 0.61
CA ARG A 273 5.10 12.78 -0.64
C ARG A 273 4.05 11.69 -0.70
N ASN A 274 2.84 11.98 -0.23
CA ASN A 274 1.79 11.04 0.17
C ASN A 274 2.24 10.15 1.33
N GLU A 275 3.32 9.39 1.17
CA GLU A 275 3.99 8.56 2.16
C GLU A 275 5.12 9.31 2.85
N PHE A 276 5.49 8.88 4.06
CA PHE A 276 6.75 9.30 4.70
C PHE A 276 7.93 8.63 3.99
N LEU A 277 8.87 9.43 3.52
CA LEU A 277 9.94 8.98 2.62
C LEU A 277 11.34 9.16 3.20
N LEU A 278 11.53 10.12 4.10
CA LEU A 278 12.82 10.45 4.68
C LEU A 278 12.64 10.96 6.10
N ALA A 279 13.44 10.49 7.03
CA ALA A 279 13.55 11.01 8.37
C ALA A 279 14.99 11.46 8.64
N LEU A 280 15.15 12.71 9.01
CA LEU A 280 16.43 13.32 9.40
C LEU A 280 16.43 13.57 10.90
N VAL A 281 17.55 13.32 11.57
CA VAL A 281 17.81 13.69 12.97
C VAL A 281 18.97 14.67 12.95
N ASP A 282 18.76 15.90 13.40
CA ASP A 282 19.74 17.00 13.38
C ASP A 282 20.43 17.18 12.02
N GLY A 283 19.70 16.91 10.92
CA GLY A 283 20.17 17.04 9.55
C GLY A 283 20.76 15.76 8.94
N GLU A 284 21.04 14.73 9.73
CA GLU A 284 21.58 13.46 9.25
C GLU A 284 20.47 12.46 8.92
N ILE A 285 20.66 11.67 7.85
CA ILE A 285 19.67 10.68 7.43
C ILE A 285 19.59 9.57 8.49
N ALA A 286 18.43 9.48 9.15
CA ALA A 286 18.15 8.44 10.11
C ALA A 286 17.34 7.28 9.52
N ALA A 287 16.45 7.53 8.58
CA ALA A 287 15.71 6.52 7.82
C ALA A 287 15.31 7.08 6.45
N CYS A 288 15.29 6.23 5.43
CA CYS A 288 14.81 6.65 4.11
C CYS A 288 14.11 5.50 3.37
N THR A 289 13.20 5.86 2.44
CA THR A 289 12.61 4.90 1.52
C THR A 289 13.70 4.12 0.78
N PRO A 290 13.57 2.79 0.59
CA PRO A 290 12.37 1.95 0.74
C PRO A 290 12.06 1.44 2.17
N GLU A 291 12.80 1.82 3.22
CA GLU A 291 12.37 1.58 4.59
C GLU A 291 10.98 2.20 4.83
N ILE A 292 10.18 1.57 5.68
CA ILE A 292 8.81 2.00 5.96
C ILE A 292 8.81 2.89 7.19
N ILE A 293 8.74 4.20 6.99
CA ILE A 293 8.73 5.18 8.07
C ILE A 293 7.30 5.33 8.59
N CYS A 294 7.11 5.17 9.90
CA CYS A 294 5.83 5.32 10.55
C CYS A 294 5.91 6.38 11.66
N LEU A 295 4.92 7.24 11.74
CA LEU A 295 4.67 8.05 12.93
C LEU A 295 3.60 7.35 13.75
N MET A 296 3.98 6.86 14.94
CA MET A 296 3.10 6.16 15.88
C MET A 296 2.67 7.12 16.96
N ARG A 297 1.36 7.28 17.18
CA ARG A 297 0.87 8.13 18.27
C ARG A 297 1.11 7.45 19.63
N THR A 298 1.85 8.10 20.52
CA THR A 298 2.30 7.47 21.79
C THR A 298 1.16 7.09 22.71
N ARG A 299 0.04 7.85 22.70
CA ARG A 299 -1.06 7.62 23.64
C ARG A 299 -1.82 6.30 23.40
N ASP A 300 -1.84 5.80 22.16
CA ASP A 300 -2.62 4.61 21.79
C ASP A 300 -1.87 3.64 20.87
N GLY A 301 -0.60 3.94 20.54
CA GLY A 301 0.23 3.08 19.71
C GLY A 301 -0.24 2.94 18.26
N ARG A 302 -1.10 3.85 17.76
CA ARG A 302 -1.67 3.74 16.42
C ARG A 302 -0.85 4.52 15.38
N PRO A 303 -0.66 3.98 14.16
CA PRO A 303 0.01 4.68 13.08
C PRO A 303 -0.83 5.88 12.60
N LEU A 304 -0.15 6.97 12.27
CA LEU A 304 -0.73 8.22 11.79
C LEU A 304 -0.58 8.32 10.27
N GLN A 305 -1.59 8.91 9.63
CA GLN A 305 -1.58 9.19 8.20
C GLN A 305 -0.98 10.58 7.95
N ALA A 306 -0.16 10.70 6.91
CA ALA A 306 0.48 11.97 6.55
C ALA A 306 -0.52 13.07 6.14
N GLU A 307 -1.64 12.70 5.51
CA GLU A 307 -2.71 13.65 5.14
C GLU A 307 -3.59 14.08 6.31
N SER A 308 -3.68 13.28 7.38
CA SER A 308 -4.33 13.73 8.60
C SER A 308 -3.40 14.73 9.26
N VAL A 309 -3.81 16.01 9.24
CA VAL A 309 -3.06 17.11 9.85
C VAL A 309 -2.60 16.69 11.24
N LEU A 310 -1.31 16.37 11.38
CA LEU A 310 -0.72 16.09 12.67
C LEU A 310 -0.77 17.41 13.47
N ALA A 311 -1.64 17.46 14.45
CA ALA A 311 -1.76 18.66 15.28
C ALA A 311 -0.44 18.90 16.04
N VAL A 312 0.03 20.15 15.99
CA VAL A 312 1.16 20.57 16.82
C VAL A 312 0.91 20.19 18.28
N GLY A 313 1.91 19.64 18.92
CA GLY A 313 1.81 19.12 20.30
C GLY A 313 1.49 17.63 20.39
N THR A 314 1.13 16.95 19.28
CA THR A 314 0.93 15.50 19.27
C THR A 314 2.23 14.77 19.62
N GLU A 315 2.15 13.84 20.57
CA GLU A 315 3.28 12.99 20.95
C GLU A 315 3.34 11.78 20.04
N VAL A 316 4.53 11.53 19.47
CA VAL A 316 4.77 10.49 18.48
C VAL A 316 6.09 9.76 18.72
N ASP A 317 6.10 8.47 18.36
CA ASP A 317 7.31 7.71 18.07
C ASP A 317 7.53 7.72 16.56
N VAL A 318 8.74 8.03 16.12
CA VAL A 318 9.20 7.84 14.75
C VAL A 318 9.84 6.47 14.66
N VAL A 319 9.27 5.60 13.84
CA VAL A 319 9.67 4.20 13.71
C VAL A 319 10.01 3.91 12.26
N ALA A 320 11.09 3.16 12.03
CA ALA A 320 11.44 2.64 10.70
C ALA A 320 11.36 1.11 10.72
N LEU A 321 10.51 0.55 9.88
CA LEU A 321 10.47 -0.89 9.59
C LEU A 321 11.43 -1.20 8.43
N PRO A 322 12.02 -2.40 8.37
CA PRO A 322 12.89 -2.81 7.28
C PRO A 322 12.19 -2.70 5.92
N ALA A 323 12.95 -2.33 4.91
CA ALA A 323 12.51 -2.36 3.52
C ALA A 323 11.99 -3.76 3.14
N PRO A 324 11.02 -3.87 2.23
CA PRO A 324 10.73 -5.15 1.60
C PRO A 324 11.97 -5.66 0.87
N PRO A 325 12.42 -6.93 1.12
CA PRO A 325 13.73 -7.41 0.66
C PRO A 325 14.00 -7.22 -0.83
N ARG A 326 12.96 -7.36 -1.68
CA ARG A 326 13.08 -7.19 -3.14
C ARG A 326 13.61 -5.82 -3.55
N TRP A 327 13.37 -4.77 -2.76
CA TRP A 327 13.89 -3.43 -3.05
C TRP A 327 15.38 -3.29 -2.75
N GLU A 328 15.97 -4.23 -2.02
CA GLU A 328 17.42 -4.30 -1.74
C GLU A 328 18.20 -5.01 -2.86
N ASP A 329 17.50 -5.72 -3.76
CA ASP A 329 18.12 -6.38 -4.91
C ASP A 329 18.72 -5.34 -5.88
N SER A 330 19.84 -5.68 -6.50
CA SER A 330 20.54 -4.81 -7.45
C SER A 330 19.62 -4.38 -8.61
N GLY A 331 19.53 -3.06 -8.82
CA GLY A 331 18.73 -2.45 -9.88
C GLY A 331 17.26 -2.18 -9.53
N PHE A 332 16.79 -2.61 -8.35
CA PHE A 332 15.42 -2.32 -7.92
C PHE A 332 15.29 -0.99 -7.16
N ASN A 333 16.34 -0.58 -6.45
CA ASN A 333 16.30 0.56 -5.53
C ASN A 333 16.09 1.92 -6.20
N ASP A 334 16.57 2.13 -7.41
CA ASP A 334 16.62 3.47 -8.05
C ASP A 334 15.24 4.14 -8.19
N LYS A 335 14.17 3.34 -8.30
CA LYS A 335 12.80 3.86 -8.41
C LYS A 335 12.18 4.32 -7.10
N VAL A 336 12.80 3.97 -5.97
CA VAL A 336 12.22 4.18 -4.63
C VAL A 336 13.15 4.92 -3.68
N THR A 337 14.29 5.44 -4.15
CA THR A 337 15.14 6.35 -3.36
C THR A 337 14.46 7.69 -3.13
N PRO A 338 14.84 8.48 -2.12
CA PRO A 338 14.33 9.83 -1.92
C PRO A 338 14.42 10.72 -3.18
N ALA A 339 15.52 10.58 -3.95
CA ALA A 339 15.72 11.31 -5.21
C ALA A 339 14.65 11.01 -6.26
N ALA A 340 14.13 9.78 -6.33
CA ALA A 340 13.05 9.41 -7.24
C ALA A 340 11.76 10.20 -6.96
N PHE A 341 11.58 10.68 -5.73
CA PHE A 341 10.45 11.50 -5.31
C PHE A 341 10.74 13.02 -5.37
N GLY A 342 11.90 13.40 -5.89
CA GLY A 342 12.30 14.80 -5.98
C GLY A 342 12.86 15.39 -4.68
N ILE A 343 13.20 14.54 -3.70
CA ILE A 343 13.90 14.93 -2.48
C ILE A 343 15.40 14.83 -2.79
N THR A 344 16.04 15.98 -3.06
CA THR A 344 17.45 16.08 -3.46
C THR A 344 18.24 16.88 -2.44
N GLY A 345 19.56 16.62 -2.37
CA GLY A 345 20.47 17.37 -1.47
C GLY A 345 20.51 16.81 -0.04
N VAL A 346 20.19 15.55 0.12
CA VAL A 346 20.31 14.80 1.38
C VAL A 346 21.34 13.70 1.23
#